data_b47b838fa158f14f6d7cdc1c044a6db0
#
_entry.id   b47b838fa158f14f6d7cdc1c044a6db0
#
_cell.length_a   1.000
_cell.length_b   1.000
_cell.length_c   1.000
_cell.angle_alpha   90.00
_cell.angle_beta   90.00
_cell.angle_gamma   90.00
#
_symmetry.space_group_name_H-M   'P 1'
#
loop_
_entity.id
_entity.type
_entity.pdbx_description
1 polymer ?
#
loop_
_entity_poly.entity_id
_entity_poly.type
_entity_poly.pdbx_seq_one_letter_code
_entity_poly.pdbx_strand_id
1 'polypeptide(L)'
;MKVIFLGTNGWYDTQTGNTLCIFIATKKHNIVLDAGNGFTKLDRVLSNSNPIFLFLSHFHFDHLIGLHTLFKFSFTQKFTLSGPKGTAKVLRALIKQPFTAPLENLPYETEILEMPESQNRFPFRVKGVNLFHPPLSMGYRFHLEGKEIAYCPDTGYCENAVTLAKGADLLISECSFLTGE
;
A
#
# COMPACT_ATOMS: atom_id res chain seq x y z
N MET A 1 2.96 2.63 18.01
CA MET A 1 2.69 2.14 16.65
C MET A 1 1.92 0.82 16.72
N LYS A 2 0.94 0.59 15.82
CA LYS A 2 0.14 -0.64 15.72
C LYS A 2 0.10 -1.09 14.25
N VAL A 3 0.32 -2.37 13.97
CA VAL A 3 0.20 -2.96 12.64
C VAL A 3 -1.02 -3.86 12.62
N ILE A 4 -1.89 -3.71 11.62
CA ILE A 4 -3.14 -4.47 11.47
C ILE A 4 -3.20 -5.01 10.05
N PHE A 5 -3.32 -6.32 9.91
CA PHE A 5 -3.54 -6.98 8.63
C PHE A 5 -5.05 -7.00 8.33
N LEU A 6 -5.47 -6.24 7.31
CA LEU A 6 -6.86 -6.16 6.84
C LEU A 6 -7.15 -7.22 5.77
N GLY A 7 -6.11 -7.66 5.08
CA GLY A 7 -6.09 -8.73 4.12
C GLY A 7 -4.67 -9.25 3.94
N THR A 8 -4.53 -10.55 3.76
CA THR A 8 -3.24 -11.26 3.64
C THR A 8 -3.22 -12.24 2.48
N ASN A 9 -4.33 -12.39 1.76
CA ASN A 9 -4.38 -13.29 0.62
C ASN A 9 -3.74 -12.61 -0.59
N GLY A 10 -3.03 -13.40 -1.38
CA GLY A 10 -2.71 -13.06 -2.76
C GLY A 10 -3.82 -13.49 -3.70
N TRP A 11 -3.87 -12.88 -4.90
CA TRP A 11 -4.72 -13.21 -6.05
C TRP A 11 -6.23 -13.04 -5.82
N TYR A 12 -6.86 -13.74 -4.85
CA TYR A 12 -8.31 -13.73 -4.63
C TYR A 12 -8.67 -13.83 -3.15
N ASP A 13 -9.88 -13.41 -2.84
CA ASP A 13 -10.47 -13.56 -1.52
C ASP A 13 -10.87 -15.02 -1.25
N THR A 14 -10.82 -15.41 0.00
CA THR A 14 -11.31 -16.69 0.50
C THR A 14 -12.42 -16.46 1.54
N GLN A 15 -13.02 -17.53 2.03
CA GLN A 15 -14.01 -17.40 3.13
C GLN A 15 -13.42 -16.77 4.39
N THR A 16 -12.13 -16.91 4.62
CA THR A 16 -11.44 -16.48 5.84
C THR A 16 -10.54 -15.26 5.67
N GLY A 17 -10.26 -14.83 4.45
CA GLY A 17 -9.33 -13.73 4.18
C GLY A 17 -9.65 -12.93 2.92
N ASN A 18 -9.23 -11.67 2.93
CA ASN A 18 -9.28 -10.76 1.80
C ASN A 18 -7.89 -10.57 1.20
N THR A 19 -7.83 -10.12 -0.05
CA THR A 19 -6.59 -9.75 -0.71
C THR A 19 -5.91 -8.58 -0.01
N LEU A 20 -4.62 -8.45 -0.27
CA LEU A 20 -3.61 -7.77 0.55
C LEU A 20 -3.96 -6.32 0.87
N CYS A 21 -3.99 -6.02 2.15
CA CYS A 21 -4.01 -4.66 2.67
C CYS A 21 -3.52 -4.66 4.13
N ILE A 22 -2.53 -3.83 4.44
CA ILE A 22 -1.98 -3.71 5.78
C ILE A 22 -2.09 -2.26 6.24
N PHE A 23 -2.55 -2.07 7.46
CA PHE A 23 -2.68 -0.76 8.08
C PHE A 23 -1.69 -0.59 9.22
N ILE A 24 -0.93 0.51 9.20
CA ILE A 24 0.02 0.88 10.25
C ILE A 24 -0.41 2.22 10.84
N ALA A 25 -0.89 2.19 12.08
CA ALA A 25 -1.22 3.39 12.84
C ALA A 25 -0.02 3.85 13.65
N THR A 26 0.39 5.10 13.46
CA THR A 26 1.39 5.78 14.28
C THR A 26 0.75 6.95 15.05
N LYS A 27 1.51 7.62 15.92
CA LYS A 27 1.02 8.81 16.63
C LYS A 27 0.66 9.97 15.71
N LYS A 28 1.28 10.05 14.51
CA LYS A 28 1.15 11.20 13.60
C LYS A 28 0.64 10.86 12.21
N HIS A 29 0.72 9.61 11.79
CA HIS A 29 0.42 9.20 10.42
C HIS A 29 -0.28 7.85 10.40
N ASN A 30 -1.14 7.66 9.42
CA ASN A 30 -1.76 6.40 9.05
C ASN A 30 -1.14 5.93 7.74
N ILE A 31 -0.49 4.77 7.73
CA ILE A 31 0.12 4.17 6.54
C ILE A 31 -0.70 2.97 6.12
N VAL A 32 -1.00 2.86 4.85
CA VAL A 32 -1.66 1.71 4.24
C VAL A 32 -0.70 1.11 3.22
N LEU A 33 -0.47 -0.19 3.29
CA LEU A 33 0.36 -0.92 2.35
C LEU A 33 -0.56 -1.80 1.51
N ASP A 34 -0.59 -1.51 0.23
CA ASP A 34 -1.50 -2.04 -0.78
C ASP A 34 -3.00 -1.86 -0.47
N ALA A 35 -3.82 -2.01 -1.48
CA ALA A 35 -5.25 -1.79 -1.43
C ALA A 35 -6.04 -2.89 -2.15
N GLY A 36 -5.74 -4.15 -1.84
CA GLY A 36 -6.63 -5.26 -2.18
C GLY A 36 -7.98 -5.13 -1.46
N ASN A 37 -8.83 -6.13 -1.52
CA ASN A 37 -10.17 -6.07 -0.91
C ASN A 37 -10.14 -5.84 0.61
N GLY A 38 -9.02 -6.18 1.29
CA GLY A 38 -8.81 -5.80 2.69
C GLY A 38 -8.97 -4.31 2.96
N PHE A 39 -8.68 -3.44 1.97
CA PHE A 39 -8.84 -1.99 2.04
C PHE A 39 -10.27 -1.56 2.40
N THR A 40 -11.26 -2.32 1.99
CA THR A 40 -12.68 -2.04 2.29
C THR A 40 -12.99 -1.99 3.78
N LYS A 41 -12.10 -2.50 4.63
CA LYS A 41 -12.25 -2.55 6.10
C LYS A 41 -11.53 -1.38 6.79
N LEU A 42 -10.89 -0.47 6.06
CA LEU A 42 -10.06 0.59 6.63
C LEU A 42 -10.84 1.47 7.63
N ASP A 43 -12.12 1.75 7.34
CA ASP A 43 -13.01 2.53 8.21
C ASP A 43 -13.23 1.90 9.60
N ARG A 44 -13.05 0.59 9.74
CA ARG A 44 -13.24 -0.12 11.02
C ARG A 44 -12.04 0.04 11.97
N VAL A 45 -10.89 0.41 11.43
CA VAL A 45 -9.63 0.49 12.20
C VAL A 45 -9.08 1.91 12.27
N LEU A 46 -9.54 2.79 11.39
CA LEU A 46 -9.15 4.19 11.37
C LEU A 46 -9.84 4.94 12.51
N SER A 47 -9.11 5.22 13.58
CA SER A 47 -9.64 5.79 14.84
C SER A 47 -9.19 7.22 15.12
N ASN A 48 -8.49 7.86 14.18
CA ASN A 48 -7.96 9.21 14.33
C ASN A 48 -7.99 9.96 12.99
N SER A 49 -7.76 11.27 13.02
CA SER A 49 -7.72 12.15 11.84
C SER A 49 -6.30 12.45 11.33
N ASN A 50 -5.34 11.60 11.63
CA ASN A 50 -3.99 11.73 11.07
C ASN A 50 -4.01 11.55 9.54
N PRO A 51 -3.15 12.24 8.78
CA PRO A 51 -3.02 12.04 7.34
C PRO A 51 -2.81 10.57 6.97
N ILE A 52 -3.45 10.16 5.87
CA ILE A 52 -3.39 8.78 5.37
C ILE A 52 -2.45 8.74 4.17
N PHE A 53 -1.51 7.80 4.20
CA PHE A 53 -0.56 7.54 3.12
C PHE A 53 -0.70 6.10 2.66
N LEU A 54 -1.27 5.89 1.48
CA LEU A 54 -1.34 4.58 0.84
C LEU A 54 -0.12 4.39 -0.06
N PHE A 55 0.55 3.25 0.07
CA PHE A 55 1.67 2.83 -0.77
C PHE A 55 1.30 1.57 -1.55
N LEU A 56 1.14 1.71 -2.86
CA LEU A 56 0.94 0.59 -3.78
C LEU A 56 2.30 0.01 -4.16
N SER A 57 2.41 -1.29 -4.08
CA SER A 57 3.61 -2.01 -4.50
C SER A 57 3.66 -2.17 -6.02
N HIS A 58 2.58 -2.56 -6.64
CA HIS A 58 2.41 -2.75 -8.08
C HIS A 58 0.92 -2.74 -8.47
N PHE A 59 0.61 -3.10 -9.73
CA PHE A 59 -0.73 -2.88 -10.27
C PHE A 59 -1.53 -4.17 -10.54
N HIS A 60 -1.19 -5.29 -9.91
CA HIS A 60 -2.08 -6.43 -9.92
C HIS A 60 -3.36 -6.13 -9.13
N PHE A 61 -4.48 -6.72 -9.56
CA PHE A 61 -5.79 -6.37 -9.00
C PHE A 61 -5.91 -6.68 -7.52
N ASP A 62 -5.32 -7.75 -7.04
CA ASP A 62 -5.32 -8.12 -5.63
C ASP A 62 -4.56 -7.14 -4.72
N HIS A 63 -3.78 -6.21 -5.31
CA HIS A 63 -3.10 -5.12 -4.61
C HIS A 63 -3.78 -3.75 -4.76
N LEU A 64 -4.79 -3.63 -5.63
CA LEU A 64 -5.41 -2.33 -5.89
C LEU A 64 -6.93 -2.34 -6.06
N ILE A 65 -7.56 -3.51 -6.19
CA ILE A 65 -9.00 -3.61 -6.48
C ILE A 65 -9.88 -2.93 -5.42
N GLY A 66 -9.46 -2.92 -4.16
CA GLY A 66 -10.18 -2.24 -3.08
C GLY A 66 -10.36 -0.74 -3.31
N LEU A 67 -9.56 -0.11 -4.18
CA LEU A 67 -9.68 1.30 -4.51
C LEU A 67 -10.99 1.65 -5.23
N HIS A 68 -11.71 0.68 -5.80
CA HIS A 68 -13.06 0.94 -6.32
C HIS A 68 -14.03 1.43 -5.24
N THR A 69 -13.70 1.20 -3.96
CA THR A 69 -14.52 1.60 -2.80
C THR A 69 -14.11 2.95 -2.20
N LEU A 70 -13.25 3.73 -2.83
CA LEU A 70 -12.82 5.04 -2.31
C LEU A 70 -13.98 5.96 -1.92
N PHE A 71 -15.09 5.92 -2.66
CA PHE A 71 -16.30 6.69 -2.37
C PHE A 71 -17.11 6.20 -1.16
N LYS A 72 -16.78 5.03 -0.59
CA LYS A 72 -17.32 4.57 0.68
C LYS A 72 -16.86 5.43 1.85
N PHE A 73 -15.66 6.03 1.72
CA PHE A 73 -15.01 6.73 2.82
C PHE A 73 -15.35 8.21 2.81
N SER A 74 -15.45 8.78 4.01
CA SER A 74 -15.62 10.22 4.24
C SER A 74 -14.44 10.72 5.09
N PHE A 75 -13.24 10.65 4.52
CA PHE A 75 -12.04 11.13 5.20
C PHE A 75 -12.11 12.63 5.43
N THR A 76 -11.76 13.08 6.62
CA THR A 76 -11.61 14.51 6.95
C THR A 76 -10.15 14.97 6.82
N GLN A 77 -9.23 14.03 6.75
CA GLN A 77 -7.79 14.24 6.60
C GLN A 77 -7.34 14.01 5.15
N LYS A 78 -6.19 14.59 4.81
CA LYS A 78 -5.57 14.39 3.52
C LYS A 78 -5.27 12.89 3.27
N PHE A 79 -5.58 12.44 2.06
CA PHE A 79 -5.32 11.10 1.56
C PHE A 79 -4.30 11.13 0.43
N THR A 80 -3.10 10.61 0.66
CA THR A 80 -2.03 10.54 -0.33
C THR A 80 -1.93 9.11 -0.86
N LEU A 81 -2.15 8.94 -2.17
CA LEU A 81 -1.89 7.69 -2.88
C LEU A 81 -0.47 7.72 -3.43
N SER A 82 0.30 6.68 -3.16
CA SER A 82 1.67 6.56 -3.66
C SER A 82 1.90 5.19 -4.28
N GLY A 83 2.82 5.10 -5.22
CA GLY A 83 3.19 3.83 -5.85
C GLY A 83 4.30 4.02 -6.89
N PRO A 84 4.66 2.97 -7.63
CA PRO A 84 5.69 3.03 -8.65
C PRO A 84 5.32 3.99 -9.78
N LYS A 85 6.29 4.34 -10.61
CA LYS A 85 6.08 5.16 -11.79
C LYS A 85 4.91 4.64 -12.65
N GLY A 86 4.01 5.54 -13.04
CA GLY A 86 2.78 5.21 -13.77
C GLY A 86 1.53 5.09 -12.87
N THR A 87 1.66 5.20 -11.56
CA THR A 87 0.54 5.13 -10.60
C THR A 87 -0.58 6.11 -10.97
N ALA A 88 -0.26 7.36 -11.26
CA ALA A 88 -1.27 8.35 -11.63
C ALA A 88 -2.04 7.95 -12.90
N LYS A 89 -1.35 7.39 -13.90
CA LYS A 89 -1.96 6.91 -15.15
C LYS A 89 -2.90 5.73 -14.90
N VAL A 90 -2.45 4.74 -14.13
CA VAL A 90 -3.23 3.53 -13.81
C VAL A 90 -4.47 3.89 -12.99
N LEU A 91 -4.31 4.68 -11.93
CA LEU A 91 -5.44 5.07 -11.08
C LEU A 91 -6.51 5.85 -11.88
N ARG A 92 -6.13 6.82 -12.70
CA ARG A 92 -7.07 7.55 -13.56
C ARG A 92 -7.71 6.69 -14.65
N ALA A 93 -7.08 5.57 -15.03
CA ALA A 93 -7.69 4.62 -15.96
C ALA A 93 -8.74 3.72 -15.30
N LEU A 94 -8.51 3.34 -14.04
CA LEU A 94 -9.36 2.39 -13.31
C LEU A 94 -10.44 3.07 -12.46
N ILE A 95 -10.12 4.20 -11.82
CA ILE A 95 -11.05 4.91 -10.92
C ILE A 95 -11.82 5.97 -11.73
N LYS A 96 -12.65 5.50 -12.63
CA LYS A 96 -13.53 6.33 -13.50
C LYS A 96 -14.65 5.49 -14.11
N GLN A 97 -15.59 6.18 -14.74
CA GLN A 97 -16.61 5.54 -15.60
C GLN A 97 -15.95 4.66 -16.69
N PRO A 98 -16.48 3.47 -17.02
CA PRO A 98 -17.68 2.86 -16.46
C PRO A 98 -17.44 2.04 -15.17
N PHE A 99 -16.22 1.94 -14.66
CA PHE A 99 -15.86 1.03 -13.58
C PHE A 99 -16.30 1.51 -12.19
N THR A 100 -16.15 2.82 -11.94
CA THR A 100 -16.56 3.48 -10.68
C THR A 100 -16.73 4.99 -10.92
N ALA A 101 -17.03 5.76 -9.87
CA ALA A 101 -17.04 7.21 -9.95
C ALA A 101 -15.60 7.75 -10.17
N PRO A 102 -15.44 8.88 -10.89
CA PRO A 102 -14.14 9.46 -11.18
C PRO A 102 -13.36 9.86 -9.93
N LEU A 103 -12.05 9.60 -9.92
CA LEU A 103 -11.15 9.92 -8.80
C LEU A 103 -11.21 11.40 -8.40
N GLU A 104 -11.40 12.28 -9.38
CA GLU A 104 -11.50 13.74 -9.20
C GLU A 104 -12.73 14.18 -8.41
N ASN A 105 -13.73 13.31 -8.29
CA ASN A 105 -14.99 13.58 -7.58
C ASN A 105 -14.97 13.10 -6.12
N LEU A 106 -13.83 12.62 -5.61
CA LEU A 106 -13.71 12.22 -4.21
C LEU A 106 -14.04 13.40 -3.28
N PRO A 107 -14.82 13.18 -2.20
CA PRO A 107 -15.26 14.26 -1.30
C PRO A 107 -14.18 14.72 -0.31
N TYR A 108 -12.91 14.32 -0.50
CA TYR A 108 -11.79 14.67 0.36
C TYR A 108 -10.51 14.95 -0.45
N GLU A 109 -9.60 15.72 0.15
CA GLU A 109 -8.33 16.08 -0.50
C GLU A 109 -7.50 14.83 -0.80
N THR A 110 -7.14 14.68 -2.08
CA THR A 110 -6.38 13.54 -2.58
C THR A 110 -5.16 14.01 -3.37
N GLU A 111 -4.01 13.41 -3.12
CA GLU A 111 -2.77 13.65 -3.85
C GLU A 111 -2.19 12.32 -4.34
N ILE A 112 -1.61 12.30 -5.55
CA ILE A 112 -0.90 11.13 -6.09
C ILE A 112 0.58 11.47 -6.20
N LEU A 113 1.42 10.61 -5.61
CA LEU A 113 2.88 10.71 -5.62
C LEU A 113 3.49 9.45 -6.24
N GLU A 114 4.42 9.62 -7.17
CA GLU A 114 5.12 8.48 -7.79
C GLU A 114 6.51 8.30 -7.16
N MET A 115 6.86 7.05 -6.86
CA MET A 115 8.08 6.64 -6.22
C MET A 115 9.09 6.10 -7.25
N PRO A 116 10.39 6.23 -7.01
CA PRO A 116 11.03 6.82 -5.84
C PRO A 116 11.19 8.36 -5.89
N GLU A 117 10.82 9.02 -6.99
CA GLU A 117 11.11 10.43 -7.25
C GLU A 117 10.50 11.36 -6.18
N SER A 118 9.36 10.97 -5.61
CA SER A 118 8.65 11.76 -4.60
C SER A 118 9.00 11.39 -3.15
N GLN A 119 9.98 10.54 -2.90
CA GLN A 119 10.28 10.05 -1.53
C GLN A 119 10.56 11.15 -0.50
N ASN A 120 11.09 12.31 -0.92
CA ASN A 120 11.37 13.45 -0.04
C ASN A 120 10.14 14.33 0.26
N ARG A 121 8.96 14.00 -0.29
CA ARG A 121 7.71 14.76 -0.07
C ARG A 121 6.90 14.23 1.12
N PHE A 122 7.29 13.09 1.70
CA PHE A 122 6.62 12.53 2.86
C PHE A 122 7.14 13.15 4.16
N PRO A 123 6.28 13.30 5.20
CA PRO A 123 6.68 13.85 6.50
C PRO A 123 7.45 12.83 7.37
N PHE A 124 7.82 11.70 6.80
CA PHE A 124 8.65 10.63 7.39
C PHE A 124 9.62 10.10 6.34
N ARG A 125 10.67 9.43 6.79
CA ARG A 125 11.63 8.83 5.87
C ARG A 125 11.04 7.54 5.30
N VAL A 126 10.97 7.49 3.98
CA VAL A 126 10.59 6.31 3.21
C VAL A 126 11.54 6.13 2.03
N LYS A 127 11.89 4.89 1.71
CA LYS A 127 12.67 4.51 0.53
C LYS A 127 11.90 3.45 -0.26
N GLY A 128 11.74 3.66 -1.56
CA GLY A 128 11.20 2.68 -2.49
C GLY A 128 12.31 2.06 -3.32
N VAL A 129 12.27 0.76 -3.55
CA VAL A 129 13.19 0.03 -4.44
C VAL A 129 12.42 -0.98 -5.28
N ASN A 130 12.88 -1.20 -6.52
CA ASN A 130 12.28 -2.21 -7.38
C ASN A 130 12.65 -3.61 -6.89
N LEU A 131 11.66 -4.49 -6.88
CA LEU A 131 11.78 -5.91 -6.57
C LEU A 131 11.66 -6.75 -7.85
N PHE A 132 11.94 -8.04 -7.74
CA PHE A 132 11.89 -8.97 -8.87
C PHE A 132 10.49 -9.61 -8.99
N HIS A 133 9.64 -8.97 -9.79
CA HIS A 133 8.27 -9.45 -10.08
C HIS A 133 7.80 -8.87 -11.42
N PRO A 134 7.13 -9.62 -12.33
CA PRO A 134 6.55 -9.10 -13.57
C PRO A 134 5.04 -8.76 -13.40
N PRO A 135 4.56 -7.51 -13.58
CA PRO A 135 5.36 -6.32 -13.78
C PRO A 135 6.15 -5.94 -12.52
N LEU A 136 7.13 -5.04 -12.65
CA LEU A 136 7.97 -4.66 -11.51
C LEU A 136 7.14 -4.28 -10.30
N SER A 137 7.43 -4.95 -9.17
CA SER A 137 6.92 -4.61 -7.85
C SER A 137 7.88 -3.67 -7.14
N MET A 138 7.37 -2.85 -6.23
CA MET A 138 8.16 -1.94 -5.40
C MET A 138 8.06 -2.33 -3.94
N GLY A 139 9.21 -2.58 -3.33
CA GLY A 139 9.31 -2.71 -1.88
C GLY A 139 9.57 -1.36 -1.23
N TYR A 140 9.19 -1.24 0.03
CA TYR A 140 9.33 0.00 0.79
C TYR A 140 10.03 -0.22 2.12
N ARG A 141 10.87 0.76 2.51
CA ARG A 141 11.42 0.83 3.86
C ARG A 141 11.03 2.14 4.49
N PHE A 142 10.41 2.07 5.66
CA PHE A 142 9.91 3.20 6.42
C PHE A 142 10.70 3.35 7.72
N HIS A 143 11.00 4.59 8.08
CA HIS A 143 11.43 4.92 9.44
C HIS A 143 10.28 5.62 10.18
N LEU A 144 9.64 4.92 11.10
CA LEU A 144 8.44 5.38 11.83
C LEU A 144 8.64 5.19 13.33
N GLU A 145 8.52 6.27 14.11
CA GLU A 145 8.65 6.23 15.59
C GLU A 145 9.93 5.55 16.09
N GLY A 146 11.05 5.77 15.39
CA GLY A 146 12.34 5.17 15.74
C GLY A 146 12.49 3.70 15.35
N LYS A 147 11.56 3.16 14.53
CA LYS A 147 11.57 1.79 14.04
C LYS A 147 11.74 1.74 12.53
N GLU A 148 12.49 0.75 12.06
CA GLU A 148 12.67 0.45 10.65
C GLU A 148 11.71 -0.67 10.24
N ILE A 149 10.79 -0.37 9.31
CA ILE A 149 9.83 -1.33 8.78
C ILE A 149 10.15 -1.55 7.31
N ALA A 150 10.39 -2.80 6.92
CA ALA A 150 10.54 -3.21 5.54
C ALA A 150 9.29 -3.93 5.06
N TYR A 151 8.80 -3.54 3.89
CA TYR A 151 7.70 -4.18 3.19
C TYR A 151 8.20 -4.71 1.85
N CYS A 152 8.23 -6.03 1.71
CA CYS A 152 8.61 -6.77 0.51
C CYS A 152 7.40 -7.59 0.05
N PRO A 153 6.47 -6.99 -0.73
CA PRO A 153 5.33 -7.72 -1.31
C PRO A 153 5.82 -8.72 -2.37
N ASP A 154 5.01 -9.00 -3.36
CA ASP A 154 5.28 -9.98 -4.41
C ASP A 154 6.66 -9.80 -5.02
N THR A 155 7.53 -10.78 -4.80
CA THR A 155 8.91 -10.76 -5.29
C THR A 155 9.52 -12.15 -5.29
N GLY A 156 10.20 -12.49 -6.38
CA GLY A 156 11.23 -13.52 -6.31
C GLY A 156 12.46 -13.02 -5.53
N TYR A 157 13.42 -13.93 -5.30
CA TYR A 157 14.68 -13.55 -4.67
C TYR A 157 15.38 -12.43 -5.47
N CYS A 158 15.79 -11.38 -4.79
CA CYS A 158 16.63 -10.32 -5.35
C CYS A 158 17.40 -9.56 -4.25
N GLU A 159 18.57 -9.05 -4.60
CA GLU A 159 19.45 -8.29 -3.68
C GLU A 159 18.78 -7.05 -3.09
N ASN A 160 17.86 -6.43 -3.85
CA ASN A 160 17.12 -5.28 -3.36
C ASN A 160 16.20 -5.66 -2.18
N ALA A 161 15.54 -6.82 -2.22
CA ALA A 161 14.72 -7.31 -1.11
C ALA A 161 15.58 -7.58 0.13
N VAL A 162 16.72 -8.24 -0.05
CA VAL A 162 17.68 -8.50 1.05
C VAL A 162 18.19 -7.19 1.66
N THR A 163 18.58 -6.24 0.82
CA THR A 163 19.08 -4.93 1.27
C THR A 163 17.98 -4.13 2.00
N LEU A 164 16.75 -4.19 1.49
CA LEU A 164 15.61 -3.50 2.11
C LEU A 164 15.29 -4.07 3.50
N ALA A 165 15.35 -5.41 3.63
CA ALA A 165 15.04 -6.13 4.86
C ALA A 165 16.16 -6.05 5.91
N LYS A 166 17.42 -5.88 5.50
CA LYS A 166 18.57 -5.91 6.39
C LYS A 166 18.47 -4.86 7.49
N GLY A 167 18.51 -5.32 8.76
CA GLY A 167 18.44 -4.45 9.95
C GLY A 167 17.08 -3.77 10.14
N ALA A 168 16.00 -4.29 9.54
CA ALA A 168 14.65 -3.85 9.85
C ALA A 168 14.20 -4.39 11.23
N ASP A 169 13.46 -3.59 12.00
CA ASP A 169 12.80 -4.03 13.23
C ASP A 169 11.60 -4.94 12.91
N LEU A 170 10.95 -4.72 11.75
CA LEU A 170 9.85 -5.53 11.24
C LEU A 170 10.01 -5.71 9.73
N LEU A 171 10.04 -6.96 9.29
CA LEU A 171 9.89 -7.34 7.88
C LEU A 171 8.49 -7.88 7.66
N ILE A 172 7.80 -7.32 6.67
CA ILE A 172 6.55 -7.85 6.12
C ILE A 172 6.85 -8.31 4.70
N SER A 173 6.71 -9.61 4.45
CA SER A 173 7.01 -10.22 3.16
C SER A 173 5.94 -11.22 2.79
N GLU A 174 5.76 -11.44 1.49
CA GLU A 174 4.95 -12.56 1.00
C GLU A 174 5.57 -13.92 1.35
N CYS A 175 4.76 -14.95 1.28
CA CYS A 175 5.16 -16.35 1.34
C CYS A 175 4.16 -17.17 0.51
N SER A 176 4.27 -17.08 -0.82
CA SER A 176 3.34 -17.76 -1.75
C SER A 176 3.72 -19.21 -2.00
N PHE A 177 4.99 -19.57 -1.82
CA PHE A 177 5.51 -20.91 -2.06
C PHE A 177 6.30 -21.44 -0.85
N LEU A 178 6.19 -22.74 -0.60
CA LEU A 178 7.06 -23.43 0.37
C LEU A 178 8.40 -23.77 -0.29
N THR A 179 9.43 -23.96 0.55
CA THR A 179 10.75 -24.37 0.05
C THR A 179 10.66 -25.70 -0.70
N GLY A 180 11.04 -25.68 -1.98
CA GLY A 180 11.03 -26.90 -2.83
C GLY A 180 9.82 -27.03 -3.75
N GLU A 181 8.91 -26.04 -3.78
CA GLU A 181 7.81 -25.97 -4.75
C GLU A 181 8.15 -25.11 -5.95
#